data_f1f6c7c8ec0b51e4eb1c3c6d05c14bb3
#
_entry.id   f1f6c7c8ec0b51e4eb1c3c6d05c14bb3
#
_cell.length_a   1.000
_cell.length_b   1.000
_cell.length_c   1.000
_cell.angle_alpha   90.00
_cell.angle_beta   90.00
_cell.angle_gamma   90.00
#
_symmetry.space_group_name_H-M   'P 1'
#
loop_
_entity.id
_entity.type
_entity.pdbx_description
1 polymer ?
#
loop_
_entity_poly.entity_id
_entity_poly.type
_entity_poly.pdbx_seq_one_letter_code
_entity_poly.pdbx_strand_id
1 'polypeptide(L)'
;MNLFVTEAVDSPDVQAARELFVEYAAGLGIDLCFQGFEEELRSLPGKYAPPSGRILLARADNELAGCVALRSLEDGIGEMKRLYVRPGFRSLGLGRRLAEAVIAAARRIGYRALRLDTLASMTAARRLYRELGFRPIEPYGYHPMEGTQFLELTLE
;
A
#
# COMPACT_ATOMS: atom_id res chain seq x y z
N MET A 1 -19.81 11.08 -8.33
CA MET A 1 -18.60 10.44 -8.86
C MET A 1 -18.54 9.01 -8.37
N ASN A 2 -18.39 8.08 -9.29
CA ASN A 2 -18.31 6.65 -8.94
C ASN A 2 -16.90 6.27 -8.55
N LEU A 3 -16.73 5.77 -7.34
CA LEU A 3 -15.43 5.36 -6.81
C LEU A 3 -15.43 3.83 -6.65
N PHE A 4 -14.41 3.18 -7.22
CA PHE A 4 -14.28 1.73 -7.16
C PHE A 4 -12.88 1.33 -6.68
N VAL A 5 -12.83 0.27 -5.87
CA VAL A 5 -11.58 -0.40 -5.54
C VAL A 5 -11.71 -1.84 -6.00
N THR A 6 -10.79 -2.27 -6.87
CA THR A 6 -10.81 -3.62 -7.44
C THR A 6 -9.44 -4.26 -7.30
N GLU A 7 -9.41 -5.59 -7.33
CA GLU A 7 -8.15 -6.34 -7.31
C GLU A 7 -7.54 -6.33 -8.71
N ALA A 8 -6.23 -6.10 -8.79
CA ALA A 8 -5.49 -6.18 -10.05
C ALA A 8 -5.12 -7.63 -10.31
N VAL A 9 -5.75 -8.24 -11.30
CA VAL A 9 -5.58 -9.66 -11.59
C VAL A 9 -4.97 -9.89 -12.97
N ASP A 10 -5.44 -9.19 -14.00
CA ASP A 10 -4.99 -9.40 -15.36
C ASP A 10 -3.80 -8.51 -15.72
N SER A 11 -3.23 -8.73 -16.90
CA SER A 11 -2.04 -7.99 -17.33
C SER A 11 -2.26 -6.49 -17.46
N PRO A 12 -3.39 -5.99 -17.99
CA PRO A 12 -3.64 -4.54 -18.00
C PRO A 12 -3.67 -3.93 -16.61
N ASP A 13 -4.27 -4.61 -15.64
CA ASP A 13 -4.32 -4.12 -14.26
C ASP A 13 -2.93 -4.12 -13.62
N VAL A 14 -2.14 -5.15 -13.87
CA VAL A 14 -0.76 -5.22 -13.34
C VAL A 14 0.08 -4.10 -13.95
N GLN A 15 -0.11 -3.80 -15.24
CA GLN A 15 0.58 -2.69 -15.88
C GLN A 15 0.15 -1.35 -15.28
N ALA A 16 -1.14 -1.18 -14.99
CA ALA A 16 -1.64 0.01 -14.33
C ALA A 16 -1.00 0.18 -12.95
N ALA A 17 -0.88 -0.92 -12.19
CA ALA A 17 -0.21 -0.90 -10.89
C ALA A 17 1.26 -0.47 -11.04
N ARG A 18 1.95 -0.98 -12.05
CA ARG A 18 3.35 -0.62 -12.30
C ARG A 18 3.49 0.88 -12.53
N GLU A 19 2.62 1.47 -13.33
CA GLU A 19 2.63 2.91 -13.56
C GLU A 19 2.45 3.70 -12.27
N LEU A 20 1.52 3.29 -11.44
CA LEU A 20 1.25 3.97 -10.18
C LEU A 20 2.40 3.80 -9.19
N PHE A 21 3.04 2.65 -9.16
CA PHE A 21 4.20 2.42 -8.29
C PHE A 21 5.36 3.35 -8.69
N VAL A 22 5.58 3.54 -9.98
CA VAL A 22 6.60 4.47 -10.48
C VAL A 22 6.26 5.91 -10.06
N GLU A 23 5.00 6.32 -10.20
CA GLU A 23 4.56 7.65 -9.76
C GLU A 23 4.74 7.83 -8.25
N TYR A 24 4.40 6.80 -7.48
CA TYR A 24 4.58 6.82 -6.03
C TYR A 24 6.05 7.08 -5.67
N ALA A 25 6.95 6.32 -6.27
CA ALA A 25 8.38 6.46 -5.99
C ALA A 25 8.89 7.85 -6.39
N ALA A 26 8.48 8.34 -7.53
CA ALA A 26 8.89 9.68 -8.00
C ALA A 26 8.40 10.77 -7.04
N GLY A 27 7.19 10.63 -6.53
CA GLY A 27 6.61 11.60 -5.61
C GLY A 27 7.26 11.63 -4.24
N LEU A 28 7.93 10.55 -3.83
CA LEU A 28 8.62 10.50 -2.54
C LEU A 28 9.90 11.32 -2.54
N GLY A 29 10.53 11.52 -3.70
CA GLY A 29 11.81 12.21 -3.77
C GLY A 29 12.97 11.43 -3.18
N ILE A 30 12.81 10.12 -2.98
CA ILE A 30 13.88 9.25 -2.47
C ILE A 30 14.00 8.04 -3.40
N ASP A 31 15.18 7.42 -3.36
CA ASP A 31 15.45 6.20 -4.11
C ASP A 31 15.00 4.99 -3.28
N LEU A 32 14.13 4.16 -3.83
CA LEU A 32 13.63 2.97 -3.17
C LEU A 32 14.48 1.73 -3.46
N CYS A 33 15.68 1.89 -4.00
CA CYS A 33 16.55 0.76 -4.32
C CYS A 33 16.83 -0.13 -3.10
N PHE A 34 16.87 0.46 -1.90
CA PHE A 34 17.05 -0.31 -0.67
C PHE A 34 15.91 -1.30 -0.39
N GLN A 35 14.77 -1.14 -1.07
CA GLN A 35 13.65 -2.07 -0.98
C GLN A 35 13.59 -3.03 -2.18
N GLY A 36 14.58 -2.99 -3.08
CA GLY A 36 14.56 -3.81 -4.28
C GLY A 36 13.49 -3.39 -5.28
N PHE A 37 13.25 -2.09 -5.38
CA PHE A 37 12.13 -1.55 -6.15
C PHE A 37 12.18 -1.91 -7.63
N GLU A 38 13.36 -1.86 -8.26
CA GLU A 38 13.45 -2.20 -9.69
C GLU A 38 13.06 -3.65 -9.96
N GLU A 39 13.51 -4.57 -9.11
CA GLU A 39 13.15 -5.98 -9.23
C GLU A 39 11.66 -6.17 -8.96
N GLU A 40 11.12 -5.45 -8.00
CA GLU A 40 9.68 -5.47 -7.72
C GLU A 40 8.89 -5.10 -8.97
N LEU A 41 9.28 -4.02 -9.66
CA LEU A 41 8.59 -3.58 -10.87
C LEU A 41 8.65 -4.63 -11.98
N ARG A 42 9.83 -5.26 -12.15
CA ARG A 42 10.01 -6.27 -13.19
C ARG A 42 9.20 -7.52 -12.94
N SER A 43 9.04 -7.90 -11.68
CA SER A 43 8.44 -9.18 -11.30
C SER A 43 6.96 -9.10 -10.93
N LEU A 44 6.34 -7.93 -11.02
CA LEU A 44 4.93 -7.79 -10.63
C LEU A 44 4.04 -8.85 -11.27
N PRO A 45 3.09 -9.44 -10.53
CA PRO A 45 2.73 -9.13 -9.15
C PRO A 45 3.69 -9.67 -8.08
N GLY A 46 4.61 -10.58 -8.42
CA GLY A 46 5.68 -11.06 -7.54
C GLY A 46 5.23 -11.34 -6.12
N LYS A 47 5.83 -10.66 -5.16
CA LYS A 47 5.52 -10.86 -3.74
C LYS A 47 4.10 -10.41 -3.35
N TYR A 48 3.43 -9.67 -4.22
CA TYR A 48 2.05 -9.23 -3.99
C TYR A 48 1.03 -10.19 -4.60
N ALA A 49 1.47 -11.30 -5.17
CA ALA A 49 0.56 -12.25 -5.82
C ALA A 49 -0.29 -13.01 -4.79
N PRO A 50 -1.54 -13.37 -5.16
CA PRO A 50 -2.31 -14.27 -4.33
C PRO A 50 -1.60 -15.63 -4.18
N PRO A 51 -1.88 -16.40 -3.13
CA PRO A 51 -2.92 -16.18 -2.12
C PRO A 51 -2.51 -15.27 -0.97
N SER A 52 -1.21 -15.02 -0.79
CA SER A 52 -0.74 -14.27 0.38
C SER A 52 -0.76 -12.77 0.18
N GLY A 53 -0.76 -12.31 -1.06
CA GLY A 53 -0.71 -10.89 -1.39
C GLY A 53 -1.88 -10.42 -2.23
N ARG A 54 -1.95 -9.11 -2.43
CA ARG A 54 -2.94 -8.46 -3.29
C ARG A 54 -2.37 -7.16 -3.82
N ILE A 55 -2.81 -6.77 -5.01
CA ILE A 55 -2.66 -5.40 -5.48
C ILE A 55 -4.07 -4.90 -5.74
N LEU A 56 -4.40 -3.75 -5.17
CA LEU A 56 -5.71 -3.14 -5.32
C LEU A 56 -5.56 -1.82 -6.08
N LEU A 57 -6.50 -1.57 -6.99
CA LEU A 57 -6.54 -0.34 -7.77
C LEU A 57 -7.80 0.44 -7.43
N ALA A 58 -7.68 1.76 -7.35
CA ALA A 58 -8.81 2.65 -7.17
C ALA A 58 -9.08 3.38 -8.48
N ARG A 59 -10.34 3.50 -8.83
CA ARG A 59 -10.78 4.28 -10.00
C ARG A 59 -11.88 5.24 -9.59
N ALA A 60 -11.87 6.40 -10.24
CA ALA A 60 -12.92 7.41 -10.11
C ALA A 60 -13.46 7.64 -11.51
N ASP A 61 -14.74 7.34 -11.71
CA ASP A 61 -15.40 7.43 -13.03
C ASP A 61 -14.60 6.74 -14.15
N ASN A 62 -14.09 5.54 -13.86
CA ASN A 62 -13.29 4.71 -14.78
C ASN A 62 -11.85 5.22 -15.00
N GLU A 63 -11.47 6.34 -14.40
CA GLU A 63 -10.07 6.80 -14.47
C GLU A 63 -9.25 6.18 -13.36
N LEU A 64 -8.03 5.76 -13.69
CA LEU A 64 -7.12 5.18 -12.70
C LEU A 64 -6.68 6.28 -11.73
N ALA A 65 -6.93 6.06 -10.44
CA ALA A 65 -6.75 7.11 -9.43
C ALA A 65 -5.76 6.75 -8.32
N GLY A 66 -5.56 5.47 -8.03
CA GLY A 66 -4.67 5.10 -6.95
C GLY A 66 -4.47 3.61 -6.81
N CYS A 67 -3.63 3.23 -5.87
CA CYS A 67 -3.28 1.83 -5.62
C CYS A 67 -2.87 1.58 -4.19
N VAL A 68 -2.80 0.30 -3.84
CA VAL A 68 -2.17 -0.17 -2.61
C VAL A 68 -1.81 -1.63 -2.81
N ALA A 69 -0.80 -2.10 -2.10
CA ALA A 69 -0.36 -3.49 -2.20
C ALA A 69 -0.27 -4.13 -0.82
N LEU A 70 -0.40 -5.45 -0.79
CA LEU A 70 -0.31 -6.27 0.41
C LEU A 70 0.61 -7.45 0.13
N ARG A 71 1.52 -7.71 1.04
CA ARG A 71 2.43 -8.86 0.94
C ARG A 71 2.55 -9.56 2.28
N SER A 72 3.00 -10.81 2.25
CA SER A 72 3.40 -11.49 3.48
C SER A 72 4.72 -10.90 3.95
N LEU A 73 4.77 -10.45 5.20
CA LEU A 73 6.01 -9.96 5.81
C LEU A 73 6.72 -11.09 6.54
N GLU A 74 5.97 -11.79 7.36
CA GLU A 74 6.42 -12.97 8.09
C GLU A 74 5.19 -13.80 8.46
N ASP A 75 5.38 -14.95 9.05
CA ASP A 75 4.28 -15.85 9.35
C ASP A 75 3.18 -15.16 10.15
N GLY A 76 1.98 -15.10 9.60
CA GLY A 76 0.82 -14.50 10.23
C GLY A 76 0.78 -12.97 10.18
N ILE A 77 1.76 -12.31 9.57
CA ILE A 77 1.85 -10.85 9.51
C ILE A 77 1.90 -10.40 8.06
N GLY A 78 0.96 -9.55 7.67
CA GLY A 78 0.98 -8.90 6.36
C GLY A 78 1.60 -7.52 6.44
N GLU A 79 2.03 -7.00 5.29
CA GLU A 79 2.55 -5.63 5.20
C GLU A 79 1.83 -4.89 4.09
N MET A 80 1.34 -3.70 4.42
CA MET A 80 0.74 -2.79 3.44
C MET A 80 1.83 -1.92 2.85
N LYS A 81 1.87 -1.82 1.51
CA LYS A 81 2.88 -1.04 0.80
C LYS A 81 2.25 -0.28 -0.35
N ARG A 82 2.90 0.79 -0.77
CA ARG A 82 2.58 1.50 -2.01
C ARG A 82 1.19 2.13 -2.01
N LEU A 83 0.70 2.58 -0.85
CA LEU A 83 -0.56 3.34 -0.81
C LEU A 83 -0.32 4.69 -1.49
N TYR A 84 -1.05 4.93 -2.58
CA TYR A 84 -0.85 6.11 -3.39
C TYR A 84 -2.15 6.52 -4.06
N VAL A 85 -2.44 7.82 -4.04
CA VAL A 85 -3.56 8.41 -4.78
C VAL A 85 -3.00 9.53 -5.63
N ARG A 86 -3.31 9.53 -6.92
CA ARG A 86 -2.86 10.57 -7.84
C ARG A 86 -3.36 11.93 -7.37
N PRO A 87 -2.55 13.00 -7.53
CA PRO A 87 -2.91 14.32 -7.00
C PRO A 87 -4.28 14.83 -7.42
N GLY A 88 -4.71 14.56 -8.64
CA GLY A 88 -6.01 15.02 -9.14
C GLY A 88 -7.21 14.33 -8.50
N PHE A 89 -6.98 13.26 -7.74
CA PHE A 89 -8.06 12.47 -7.13
C PHE A 89 -8.01 12.47 -5.61
N ARG A 90 -7.15 13.30 -5.02
CA ARG A 90 -7.07 13.43 -3.57
C ARG A 90 -8.30 14.18 -3.07
N SER A 91 -8.59 14.04 -1.77
CA SER A 91 -9.78 14.63 -1.13
C SER A 91 -11.10 13.96 -1.48
N LEU A 92 -11.06 12.81 -2.17
CA LEU A 92 -12.25 12.02 -2.46
C LEU A 92 -12.42 10.85 -1.49
N GLY A 93 -11.50 10.69 -0.54
CA GLY A 93 -11.56 9.57 0.40
C GLY A 93 -11.00 8.27 -0.13
N LEU A 94 -10.29 8.29 -1.27
CA LEU A 94 -9.76 7.06 -1.88
C LEU A 94 -8.65 6.41 -1.06
N GLY A 95 -7.80 7.20 -0.40
CA GLY A 95 -6.76 6.65 0.47
C GLY A 95 -7.35 5.79 1.58
N ARG A 96 -8.42 6.28 2.22
CA ARG A 96 -9.13 5.51 3.25
C ARG A 96 -9.76 4.27 2.67
N ARG A 97 -10.42 4.37 1.52
CA ARG A 97 -11.04 3.22 0.88
C ARG A 97 -10.02 2.12 0.53
N LEU A 98 -8.86 2.53 0.01
CA LEU A 98 -7.79 1.60 -0.32
C LEU A 98 -7.25 0.92 0.95
N ALA A 99 -6.99 1.70 2.00
CA ALA A 99 -6.50 1.15 3.25
C ALA A 99 -7.50 0.18 3.87
N GLU A 100 -8.78 0.56 3.91
CA GLU A 100 -9.83 -0.30 4.43
C GLU A 100 -9.96 -1.59 3.63
N ALA A 101 -9.81 -1.51 2.31
CA ALA A 101 -9.90 -2.68 1.44
C ALA A 101 -8.72 -3.65 1.68
N VAL A 102 -7.51 -3.12 1.90
CA VAL A 102 -6.35 -3.95 2.24
C VAL A 102 -6.53 -4.61 3.61
N ILE A 103 -7.04 -3.85 4.57
CA ILE A 103 -7.32 -4.42 5.91
C ILE A 103 -8.30 -5.58 5.79
N ALA A 104 -9.37 -5.40 5.03
CA ALA A 104 -10.35 -6.46 4.81
C ALA A 104 -9.73 -7.68 4.11
N ALA A 105 -8.90 -7.44 3.10
CA ALA A 105 -8.20 -8.52 2.41
C ALA A 105 -7.26 -9.28 3.35
N ALA A 106 -6.52 -8.56 4.19
CA ALA A 106 -5.61 -9.17 5.16
C ALA A 106 -6.36 -10.06 6.15
N ARG A 107 -7.53 -9.61 6.61
CA ARG A 107 -8.38 -10.42 7.48
C ARG A 107 -8.85 -11.70 6.79
N ARG A 108 -9.29 -11.59 5.53
CA ARG A 108 -9.75 -12.77 4.77
C ARG A 108 -8.64 -13.78 4.52
N ILE A 109 -7.42 -13.30 4.29
CA ILE A 109 -6.26 -14.17 4.09
C ILE A 109 -5.92 -14.90 5.40
N GLY A 110 -6.19 -14.27 6.54
CA GLY A 110 -5.94 -14.88 7.83
C GLY A 110 -4.75 -14.28 8.58
N TYR A 111 -4.25 -13.12 8.16
CA TYR A 111 -3.20 -12.43 8.91
C TYR A 111 -3.76 -11.99 10.27
N ARG A 112 -2.93 -12.13 11.32
CA ARG A 112 -3.32 -11.67 12.66
C ARG A 112 -2.96 -10.21 12.89
N ALA A 113 -2.06 -9.65 12.05
CA ALA A 113 -1.65 -8.25 12.15
C ALA A 113 -1.21 -7.75 10.79
N LEU A 114 -1.33 -6.45 10.61
CA LEU A 114 -0.91 -5.74 9.40
C LEU A 114 0.08 -4.66 9.82
N ARG A 115 1.23 -4.62 9.18
CA ARG A 115 2.28 -3.64 9.45
C ARG A 115 2.53 -2.74 8.26
N LEU A 116 3.15 -1.61 8.51
CA LEU A 116 3.58 -0.68 7.47
C LEU A 116 4.69 0.22 8.01
N ASP A 117 5.44 0.83 7.09
CA ASP A 117 6.31 1.95 7.44
C ASP A 117 5.80 3.20 6.73
N THR A 118 6.03 4.35 7.35
CA THR A 118 5.55 5.63 6.79
C THR A 118 6.55 6.74 7.08
N LEU A 119 6.78 7.57 6.06
CA LEU A 119 7.75 8.67 6.15
C LEU A 119 7.22 9.82 6.99
N ALA A 120 8.16 10.61 7.56
CA ALA A 120 7.80 11.80 8.34
C ALA A 120 6.96 12.79 7.52
N SER A 121 7.22 12.88 6.22
CA SER A 121 6.50 13.81 5.33
C SER A 121 5.08 13.38 5.01
N MET A 122 4.72 12.14 5.28
CA MET A 122 3.39 11.60 4.96
C MET A 122 2.38 11.91 6.06
N THR A 123 2.11 13.19 6.30
CA THR A 123 1.26 13.60 7.42
C THR A 123 -0.19 13.14 7.28
N ALA A 124 -0.74 13.24 6.07
CA ALA A 124 -2.12 12.81 5.82
C ALA A 124 -2.27 11.30 5.98
N ALA A 125 -1.30 10.53 5.46
CA ALA A 125 -1.31 9.08 5.60
C ALA A 125 -1.17 8.66 7.06
N ARG A 126 -0.28 9.31 7.81
CA ARG A 126 -0.10 9.03 9.23
C ARG A 126 -1.37 9.27 10.03
N ARG A 127 -2.10 10.35 9.71
CA ARG A 127 -3.39 10.63 10.34
C ARG A 127 -4.39 9.52 10.04
N LEU A 128 -4.47 9.12 8.78
CA LEU A 128 -5.36 8.05 8.34
C LEU A 128 -5.06 6.74 9.09
N TYR A 129 -3.80 6.36 9.17
CA TYR A 129 -3.42 5.11 9.85
C TYR A 129 -3.80 5.16 11.32
N ARG A 130 -3.58 6.29 11.98
CA ARG A 130 -3.96 6.46 13.37
C ARG A 130 -5.47 6.33 13.56
N GLU A 131 -6.24 6.94 12.67
CA GLU A 131 -7.71 6.86 12.70
C GLU A 131 -8.20 5.43 12.50
N LEU A 132 -7.48 4.64 11.73
CA LEU A 132 -7.82 3.24 11.47
C LEU A 132 -7.39 2.31 12.59
N GLY A 133 -6.64 2.80 13.57
CA GLY A 133 -6.25 2.02 14.73
C GLY A 133 -4.83 1.49 14.71
N PHE A 134 -4.03 1.88 13.73
CA PHE A 134 -2.61 1.51 13.71
C PHE A 134 -1.87 2.18 14.86
N ARG A 135 -0.93 1.47 15.46
CA ARG A 135 -0.12 1.95 16.57
C ARG A 135 1.37 1.82 16.29
N PRO A 136 2.19 2.75 16.80
CA PRO A 136 3.64 2.65 16.63
C PRO A 136 4.20 1.36 17.24
N ILE A 137 5.16 0.76 16.54
CA ILE A 137 5.91 -0.40 17.02
C ILE A 137 7.40 -0.15 16.78
N GLU A 138 8.25 -1.03 17.32
CA GLU A 138 9.67 -0.99 17.06
C GLU A 138 9.94 -1.28 15.58
N PRO A 139 10.99 -0.68 15.01
CA PRO A 139 11.34 -0.96 13.63
C PRO A 139 11.57 -2.45 13.39
N TYR A 140 10.96 -2.98 12.33
CA TYR A 140 11.13 -4.37 11.93
C TYR A 140 11.96 -4.50 10.65
N GLY A 141 12.45 -3.37 10.13
CA GLY A 141 13.26 -3.33 8.94
C GLY A 141 14.09 -2.06 8.89
N TYR A 142 14.92 -1.96 7.86
CA TYR A 142 15.77 -0.79 7.65
C TYR A 142 15.05 0.25 6.79
N HIS A 143 15.15 1.51 7.18
CA HIS A 143 14.75 2.63 6.34
C HIS A 143 15.75 3.77 6.53
N PRO A 144 16.34 4.32 5.44
CA PRO A 144 17.38 5.33 5.55
C PRO A 144 16.87 6.72 5.96
N MET A 145 15.57 6.98 5.88
CA MET A 145 15.02 8.30 6.17
C MET A 145 14.71 8.45 7.65
N GLU A 146 15.23 9.53 8.25
CA GLU A 146 14.93 9.86 9.64
C GLU A 146 13.45 10.14 9.82
N GLY A 147 12.93 9.78 10.99
CA GLY A 147 11.52 10.03 11.32
C GLY A 147 10.56 9.03 10.72
N THR A 148 11.05 7.99 10.05
CA THR A 148 10.18 6.91 9.57
C THR A 148 9.57 6.20 10.77
N GLN A 149 8.25 6.01 10.74
CA GLN A 149 7.52 5.26 11.75
C GLN A 149 7.15 3.88 11.23
N PHE A 150 7.17 2.91 12.12
CA PHE A 150 6.70 1.57 11.86
C PHE A 150 5.44 1.36 12.68
N LEU A 151 4.37 0.94 12.01
CA LEU A 151 3.05 0.86 12.63
C LEU A 151 2.47 -0.53 12.45
N GLU A 152 1.57 -0.90 13.37
CA GLU A 152 0.89 -2.20 13.31
C GLU A 152 -0.58 -2.04 13.68
N LEU A 153 -1.42 -2.81 12.99
CA LEU A 153 -2.83 -2.96 13.30
C LEU A 153 -3.09 -4.43 13.63
N THR A 154 -3.65 -4.69 14.80
CA THR A 154 -4.11 -6.04 15.17
C THR A 154 -5.41 -6.33 14.43
N LEU A 155 -5.49 -7.49 13.78
CA LEU A 155 -6.62 -7.83 12.92
C LEU A 155 -7.66 -8.75 13.58
N GLU A 156 -7.36 -9.28 14.74
CA GLU A 156 -8.30 -10.15 15.45
C GLU A 156 -9.30 -9.35 16.26
#